data_49ef8997ab7488742edb396edc888789
#
_entry.id   49ef8997ab7488742edb396edc888789
#
_cell.length_a   1.000
_cell.length_b   1.000
_cell.length_c   1.000
_cell.angle_alpha   90.00
_cell.angle_beta   90.00
_cell.angle_gamma   90.00
#
_symmetry.space_group_name_H-M   'P 1'
#
loop_
_entity.id
_entity.type
_entity.pdbx_description
1 polymer ?
#
loop_
_entity_poly.entity_id
_entity_poly.type
_entity_poly.pdbx_seq_one_letter_code
_entity_poly.pdbx_strand_id
1 'polypeptide(L)'
;DAKKTLELQNEVINDVAPFAEKHGLLDQCMAWSLAHAHIMETTAMQLATSFSCLLQQLIRNVMEYNMDHQEVPMTGDHFHSFVVNSLVEAALYSFGGSLMSSDLHEFCRMIRSLTTIPLPSSEEPLTNFYVDVNDGQWHSLQTCVPKVNVDMRTILDTSVVIPTVDTLRNQRVMEAFLNSRLPVILCGPPGSGKTMTLSNCLKTMPHFDVVSVNFSSSTQPSLILKIFEQYGCYQKTPNGLVLRPASPDKTLIVFCDEVNLPEEDKYGTQRVISFLRQIVEQGGFWNPRDHLWVQTQNIQFVGACNPPTDPGRV
;
A
#
# COMPACT_ATOMS: atom_id res chain seq x y z
N ASP A 1 -3.97 -15.38 -20.49
CA ASP A 1 -4.31 -16.79 -20.46
C ASP A 1 -4.32 -17.39 -19.06
N ALA A 2 -5.55 -17.69 -18.53
CA ALA A 2 -5.75 -18.16 -17.17
C ALA A 2 -4.88 -19.39 -16.77
N LYS A 3 -4.59 -20.27 -17.72
CA LYS A 3 -3.76 -21.46 -17.49
C LYS A 3 -2.31 -21.10 -17.19
N LYS A 4 -1.72 -20.18 -17.95
CA LYS A 4 -0.34 -19.70 -17.72
C LYS A 4 -0.21 -18.95 -16.39
N THR A 5 -1.24 -18.17 -16.02
CA THR A 5 -1.28 -17.51 -14.72
C THR A 5 -1.32 -18.51 -13.58
N LEU A 6 -2.10 -19.59 -13.69
CA LEU A 6 -2.18 -20.64 -12.69
C LEU A 6 -0.87 -21.43 -12.57
N GLU A 7 -0.21 -21.74 -13.69
CA GLU A 7 1.10 -22.39 -13.69
C GLU A 7 2.14 -21.51 -12.97
N LEU A 8 2.20 -20.22 -13.28
CA LEU A 8 3.08 -19.27 -12.62
C LEU A 8 2.80 -19.18 -11.11
N GLN A 9 1.52 -19.11 -10.72
CA GLN A 9 1.15 -19.09 -9.30
C GLN A 9 1.62 -20.35 -8.56
N ASN A 10 1.51 -21.53 -9.19
CA ASN A 10 1.98 -22.78 -8.62
C ASN A 10 3.51 -22.82 -8.46
N GLU A 11 4.26 -22.29 -9.43
CA GLU A 11 5.71 -22.17 -9.35
C GLU A 11 6.12 -21.25 -8.19
N VAL A 12 5.49 -20.07 -8.07
CA VAL A 12 5.72 -19.15 -6.94
C VAL A 12 5.40 -19.83 -5.60
N ILE A 13 4.27 -20.56 -5.51
CA ILE A 13 3.89 -21.27 -4.29
C ILE A 13 4.96 -22.31 -3.91
N ASN A 14 5.48 -23.06 -4.87
CA ASN A 14 6.53 -24.06 -4.60
C ASN A 14 7.82 -23.42 -4.06
N ASP A 15 8.22 -22.25 -4.60
CA ASP A 15 9.40 -21.53 -4.14
C ASP A 15 9.19 -20.87 -2.77
N VAL A 16 7.95 -20.45 -2.45
CA VAL A 16 7.59 -19.79 -1.18
C VAL A 16 7.31 -20.79 -0.06
N ALA A 17 6.77 -21.98 -0.37
CA ALA A 17 6.32 -22.96 0.62
C ALA A 17 7.37 -23.30 1.71
N PRO A 18 8.67 -23.50 1.39
CA PRO A 18 9.68 -23.81 2.40
C PRO A 18 9.85 -22.71 3.47
N PHE A 19 9.60 -21.45 3.10
CA PHE A 19 9.72 -20.30 4.00
C PHE A 19 8.47 -20.09 4.87
N ALA A 20 7.33 -20.68 4.46
CA ALA A 20 6.05 -20.61 5.15
C ALA A 20 5.81 -21.78 6.13
N GLU A 21 6.73 -22.74 6.19
CA GLU A 21 6.65 -23.85 7.15
C GLU A 21 6.68 -23.36 8.61
N LYS A 22 6.20 -24.20 9.50
CA LYS A 22 6.26 -23.94 10.95
C LYS A 22 7.70 -23.72 11.40
N HIS A 23 7.96 -22.61 12.06
CA HIS A 23 9.30 -22.11 12.42
C HIS A 23 10.17 -21.68 11.21
N GLY A 24 9.59 -21.59 10.03
CA GLY A 24 10.24 -20.98 8.86
C GLY A 24 10.40 -19.46 9.02
N LEU A 25 11.02 -18.84 8.00
CA LEU A 25 11.29 -17.40 8.01
C LEU A 25 10.03 -16.56 8.25
N LEU A 26 8.93 -16.85 7.56
CA LEU A 26 7.69 -16.07 7.64
C LEU A 26 7.00 -16.21 9.00
N ASP A 27 6.97 -17.42 9.57
CA ASP A 27 6.41 -17.68 10.89
C ASP A 27 7.19 -16.90 11.97
N GLN A 28 8.52 -16.92 11.90
CA GLN A 28 9.37 -16.19 12.83
C GLN A 28 9.26 -14.68 12.66
N CYS A 29 9.20 -14.17 11.42
CA CYS A 29 9.00 -12.74 11.15
C CYS A 29 7.66 -12.24 11.70
N MET A 30 6.58 -12.98 11.48
CA MET A 30 5.26 -12.63 12.00
C MET A 30 5.21 -12.68 13.53
N ALA A 31 5.76 -13.73 14.14
CA ALA A 31 5.81 -13.86 15.59
C ALA A 31 6.63 -12.74 16.25
N TRP A 32 7.77 -12.38 15.64
CA TRP A 32 8.59 -11.30 16.12
C TRP A 32 7.89 -9.94 16.01
N SER A 33 7.25 -9.67 14.86
CA SER A 33 6.49 -8.44 14.61
C SER A 33 5.37 -8.27 15.66
N LEU A 34 4.58 -9.31 15.91
CA LEU A 34 3.49 -9.28 16.90
C LEU A 34 3.96 -9.13 18.36
N ALA A 35 5.24 -9.42 18.65
CA ALA A 35 5.82 -9.27 19.99
C ALA A 35 6.36 -7.84 20.25
N HIS A 36 6.43 -6.99 19.23
CA HIS A 36 7.02 -5.63 19.33
C HIS A 36 5.98 -4.55 19.12
N ALA A 37 6.34 -3.30 19.50
CA ALA A 37 5.45 -2.17 19.40
C ALA A 37 5.32 -1.66 17.95
N HIS A 38 4.09 -1.46 17.52
CA HIS A 38 3.75 -0.83 16.25
C HIS A 38 3.33 0.62 16.46
N ILE A 39 3.50 1.45 15.44
CA ILE A 39 3.01 2.85 15.43
C ILE A 39 1.49 2.89 15.59
N MET A 40 0.80 1.90 14.99
CA MET A 40 -0.65 1.67 15.14
C MET A 40 -0.86 0.20 15.51
N GLU A 41 -1.88 -0.08 16.32
CA GLU A 41 -2.24 -1.46 16.65
C GLU A 41 -2.43 -2.32 15.41
N THR A 42 -1.77 -3.46 15.39
CA THR A 42 -1.72 -4.35 14.23
C THR A 42 -2.09 -5.77 14.64
N THR A 43 -2.87 -6.43 13.81
CA THR A 43 -3.30 -7.82 14.02
C THR A 43 -2.58 -8.79 13.07
N ALA A 44 -2.48 -10.06 13.45
CA ALA A 44 -1.91 -11.11 12.60
C ALA A 44 -2.60 -11.17 11.22
N MET A 45 -3.92 -10.95 11.18
CA MET A 45 -4.68 -10.93 9.92
C MET A 45 -4.26 -9.78 9.01
N GLN A 46 -4.05 -8.58 9.55
CA GLN A 46 -3.59 -7.43 8.78
C GLN A 46 -2.18 -7.65 8.22
N LEU A 47 -1.27 -8.21 9.02
CA LEU A 47 0.08 -8.58 8.56
C LEU A 47 0.02 -9.61 7.43
N ALA A 48 -0.76 -10.67 7.59
CA ALA A 48 -0.94 -11.70 6.56
C ALA A 48 -1.58 -11.14 5.28
N THR A 49 -2.57 -10.24 5.39
CA THR A 49 -3.19 -9.57 4.24
C THR A 49 -2.18 -8.69 3.52
N SER A 50 -1.38 -7.92 4.25
CA SER A 50 -0.31 -7.09 3.69
C SER A 50 0.73 -7.93 2.95
N PHE A 51 1.15 -9.05 3.54
CA PHE A 51 2.07 -9.98 2.91
C PHE A 51 1.50 -10.59 1.62
N SER A 52 0.24 -11.06 1.66
CA SER A 52 -0.45 -11.57 0.48
C SER A 52 -0.54 -10.53 -0.64
N CYS A 53 -0.77 -9.26 -0.30
CA CYS A 53 -0.80 -8.15 -1.25
C CYS A 53 0.54 -7.97 -1.96
N LEU A 54 1.65 -7.98 -1.22
CA LEU A 54 2.99 -7.84 -1.79
C LEU A 54 3.39 -9.04 -2.64
N LEU A 55 2.98 -10.27 -2.25
CA LEU A 55 3.14 -11.45 -3.09
C LEU A 55 2.35 -11.36 -4.40
N GLN A 56 1.14 -10.84 -4.37
CA GLN A 56 0.36 -10.62 -5.60
C GLN A 56 1.05 -9.61 -6.52
N GLN A 57 1.69 -8.58 -5.97
CA GLN A 57 2.46 -7.64 -6.77
C GLN A 57 3.69 -8.30 -7.40
N LEU A 58 4.37 -9.19 -6.68
CA LEU A 58 5.45 -10.00 -7.24
C LEU A 58 4.99 -10.76 -8.48
N ILE A 59 3.86 -11.47 -8.39
CA ILE A 59 3.30 -12.22 -9.52
C ILE A 59 2.98 -11.29 -10.70
N ARG A 60 2.41 -10.11 -10.43
CA ARG A 60 2.15 -9.10 -11.48
C ARG A 60 3.44 -8.65 -12.16
N ASN A 61 4.48 -8.36 -11.39
CA ASN A 61 5.77 -7.94 -11.94
C ASN A 61 6.36 -9.00 -12.90
N VAL A 62 6.26 -10.29 -12.53
CA VAL A 62 6.69 -11.38 -13.42
C VAL A 62 5.82 -11.46 -14.67
N MET A 63 4.50 -11.28 -14.53
CA MET A 63 3.59 -11.31 -15.69
C MET A 63 3.86 -10.14 -16.65
N GLU A 64 4.07 -8.93 -16.12
CA GLU A 64 4.41 -7.74 -16.91
C GLU A 64 5.76 -7.92 -17.61
N TYR A 65 6.78 -8.37 -16.87
CA TYR A 65 8.08 -8.70 -17.46
C TYR A 65 7.96 -9.70 -18.63
N ASN A 66 7.20 -10.79 -18.44
CA ASN A 66 7.01 -11.79 -19.47
C ASN A 66 6.16 -11.30 -20.66
N MET A 67 5.28 -10.30 -20.48
CA MET A 67 4.57 -9.65 -21.58
C MET A 67 5.49 -8.77 -22.40
N ASP A 68 6.39 -8.05 -21.75
CA ASP A 68 7.34 -7.17 -22.43
C ASP A 68 8.48 -7.94 -23.09
N HIS A 69 8.84 -9.11 -22.56
CA HIS A 69 9.95 -9.96 -23.02
C HIS A 69 9.44 -11.32 -23.53
N GLN A 70 8.51 -11.32 -24.49
CA GLN A 70 7.88 -12.55 -25.01
C GLN A 70 8.87 -13.58 -25.59
N GLU A 71 9.99 -13.13 -26.13
CA GLU A 71 11.02 -13.99 -26.71
C GLU A 71 11.92 -14.64 -25.64
N VAL A 72 12.11 -13.97 -24.50
CA VAL A 72 12.95 -14.43 -23.39
C VAL A 72 12.19 -14.21 -22.05
N PRO A 73 11.19 -15.03 -21.75
CA PRO A 73 10.48 -14.93 -20.50
C PRO A 73 11.37 -15.26 -19.30
N MET A 74 11.02 -14.74 -18.14
CA MET A 74 11.73 -15.03 -16.90
C MET A 74 11.58 -16.53 -16.55
N THR A 75 12.68 -17.26 -16.48
CA THR A 75 12.70 -18.70 -16.19
C THR A 75 13.95 -19.12 -15.42
N GLY A 76 13.93 -20.33 -14.86
CA GLY A 76 15.09 -20.94 -14.19
C GLY A 76 15.62 -20.13 -13.01
N ASP A 77 16.94 -19.97 -12.96
CA ASP A 77 17.64 -19.31 -11.84
C ASP A 77 17.22 -17.84 -11.68
N HIS A 78 16.93 -17.13 -12.78
CA HIS A 78 16.45 -15.75 -12.73
C HIS A 78 15.09 -15.66 -12.02
N PHE A 79 14.14 -16.53 -12.40
CA PHE A 79 12.81 -16.60 -11.77
C PHE A 79 12.94 -16.94 -10.28
N HIS A 80 13.66 -18.00 -9.96
CA HIS A 80 13.87 -18.43 -8.58
C HIS A 80 14.51 -17.31 -7.71
N SER A 81 15.59 -16.68 -8.21
CA SER A 81 16.24 -15.57 -7.50
C SER A 81 15.31 -14.40 -7.28
N PHE A 82 14.52 -14.02 -8.30
CA PHE A 82 13.54 -12.95 -8.17
C PHE A 82 12.46 -13.27 -7.13
N VAL A 83 11.87 -14.46 -7.17
CA VAL A 83 10.81 -14.88 -6.26
C VAL A 83 11.33 -14.90 -4.81
N VAL A 84 12.48 -15.53 -4.57
CA VAL A 84 13.03 -15.70 -3.22
C VAL A 84 13.48 -14.37 -2.63
N ASN A 85 14.14 -13.50 -3.40
CA ASN A 85 14.54 -12.18 -2.93
C ASN A 85 13.33 -11.27 -2.69
N SER A 86 12.34 -11.29 -3.59
CA SER A 86 11.10 -10.52 -3.41
C SER A 86 10.24 -11.03 -2.25
N LEU A 87 10.33 -12.31 -1.90
CA LEU A 87 9.71 -12.85 -0.68
C LEU A 87 10.26 -12.17 0.58
N VAL A 88 11.58 -12.01 0.66
CA VAL A 88 12.22 -11.31 1.78
C VAL A 88 11.83 -9.84 1.79
N GLU A 89 11.79 -9.18 0.62
CA GLU A 89 11.30 -7.80 0.49
C GLU A 89 9.85 -7.68 0.96
N ALA A 90 8.98 -8.59 0.55
CA ALA A 90 7.58 -8.64 0.99
C ALA A 90 7.46 -8.86 2.50
N ALA A 91 8.23 -9.76 3.09
CA ALA A 91 8.26 -10.00 4.53
C ALA A 91 8.74 -8.76 5.31
N LEU A 92 9.78 -8.08 4.79
CA LEU A 92 10.32 -6.85 5.39
C LEU A 92 9.25 -5.76 5.49
N TYR A 93 8.52 -5.50 4.42
CA TYR A 93 7.52 -4.41 4.40
C TYR A 93 6.19 -4.80 5.04
N SER A 94 5.76 -6.06 4.94
CA SER A 94 4.51 -6.49 5.57
C SER A 94 4.61 -6.60 7.08
N PHE A 95 5.69 -7.19 7.60
CA PHE A 95 5.87 -7.41 9.03
C PHE A 95 6.62 -6.27 9.71
N GLY A 96 7.46 -5.52 8.97
CA GLY A 96 8.27 -4.44 9.50
C GLY A 96 7.71 -3.03 9.25
N GLY A 97 6.78 -2.87 8.29
CA GLY A 97 6.37 -1.55 7.79
C GLY A 97 5.67 -0.63 8.79
N SER A 98 5.11 -1.16 9.87
CA SER A 98 4.45 -0.40 10.94
C SER A 98 5.22 -0.38 12.26
N LEU A 99 6.40 -1.01 12.32
CA LEU A 99 7.25 -1.02 13.51
C LEU A 99 7.86 0.35 13.81
N MET A 100 8.21 0.58 15.07
CA MET A 100 9.03 1.72 15.47
C MET A 100 10.42 1.63 14.81
N SER A 101 11.06 2.76 14.54
CA SER A 101 12.36 2.80 13.83
C SER A 101 13.46 2.00 14.52
N SER A 102 13.49 1.97 15.86
CA SER A 102 14.42 1.14 16.64
C SER A 102 14.25 -0.33 16.34
N ASP A 103 13.00 -0.78 16.40
CA ASP A 103 12.64 -2.19 16.28
C ASP A 103 12.78 -2.67 14.83
N LEU A 104 12.55 -1.78 13.86
CA LEU A 104 12.79 -2.08 12.45
C LEU A 104 14.25 -2.43 12.16
N HIS A 105 15.21 -1.76 12.82
CA HIS A 105 16.63 -2.11 12.68
C HIS A 105 16.95 -3.49 13.26
N GLU A 106 16.33 -3.84 14.39
CA GLU A 106 16.49 -5.16 14.98
C GLU A 106 15.81 -6.25 14.14
N PHE A 107 14.65 -5.95 13.60
CA PHE A 107 13.94 -6.81 12.66
C PHE A 107 14.79 -7.13 11.41
N CYS A 108 15.41 -6.12 10.81
CA CYS A 108 16.34 -6.32 9.69
C CYS A 108 17.53 -7.21 10.06
N ARG A 109 18.08 -7.05 11.27
CA ARG A 109 19.17 -7.93 11.77
C ARG A 109 18.69 -9.37 11.97
N MET A 110 17.50 -9.55 12.51
CA MET A 110 16.89 -10.87 12.67
C MET A 110 16.68 -11.57 11.31
N ILE A 111 16.10 -10.88 10.31
CA ILE A 111 15.95 -11.44 8.95
C ILE A 111 17.30 -11.92 8.41
N ARG A 112 18.36 -11.10 8.55
CA ARG A 112 19.71 -11.46 8.11
C ARG A 112 20.26 -12.71 8.80
N SER A 113 19.88 -12.95 10.05
CA SER A 113 20.33 -14.12 10.81
C SER A 113 19.54 -15.40 10.49
N LEU A 114 18.31 -15.25 10.04
CA LEU A 114 17.41 -16.39 9.77
C LEU A 114 17.50 -16.91 8.34
N THR A 115 17.93 -16.07 7.40
CA THR A 115 17.98 -16.47 6.01
C THR A 115 19.39 -16.81 5.54
N THR A 116 19.50 -17.84 4.70
CA THR A 116 20.72 -18.18 3.96
C THR A 116 20.80 -17.47 2.60
N ILE A 117 19.77 -16.73 2.25
CA ILE A 117 19.69 -15.95 0.99
C ILE A 117 20.74 -14.84 1.04
N PRO A 118 21.49 -14.61 -0.05
CA PRO A 118 22.43 -13.50 -0.15
C PRO A 118 21.71 -12.16 -0.04
N LEU A 119 21.89 -11.45 1.07
CA LEU A 119 21.32 -10.11 1.29
C LEU A 119 22.37 -9.02 1.08
N PRO A 120 21.95 -7.79 0.75
CA PRO A 120 22.87 -6.64 0.63
C PRO A 120 23.69 -6.42 1.88
N SER A 121 24.78 -5.61 1.75
CA SER A 121 25.67 -5.23 2.83
C SER A 121 24.93 -4.82 4.12
N SER A 122 25.51 -5.15 5.27
CA SER A 122 24.95 -4.81 6.59
C SER A 122 25.19 -3.36 7.02
N GLU A 123 25.95 -2.59 6.27
CA GLU A 123 26.26 -1.19 6.58
C GLU A 123 25.04 -0.27 6.39
N GLU A 124 24.17 -0.62 5.44
CA GLU A 124 22.94 0.12 5.17
C GLU A 124 21.68 -0.66 5.63
N PRO A 125 20.61 0.05 6.01
CA PRO A 125 19.33 -0.59 6.30
C PRO A 125 18.83 -1.37 5.08
N LEU A 126 18.29 -2.58 5.31
CA LEU A 126 17.74 -3.43 4.24
C LEU A 126 16.60 -2.72 3.48
N THR A 127 15.91 -1.80 4.15
CA THR A 127 14.85 -0.95 3.55
C THR A 127 15.34 0.04 2.49
N ASN A 128 16.65 0.23 2.34
CA ASN A 128 17.24 1.07 1.28
C ASN A 128 17.48 0.31 -0.02
N PHE A 129 17.13 -0.96 -0.05
CA PHE A 129 17.29 -1.82 -1.21
C PHE A 129 15.93 -2.29 -1.73
N TYR A 130 15.91 -2.68 -2.99
CA TYR A 130 14.77 -3.29 -3.66
C TYR A 130 15.26 -4.43 -4.55
N VAL A 131 14.35 -5.32 -4.94
CA VAL A 131 14.65 -6.39 -5.89
C VAL A 131 14.27 -5.93 -7.29
N ASP A 132 15.25 -5.97 -8.21
CA ASP A 132 15.00 -5.61 -9.60
C ASP A 132 14.45 -6.83 -10.36
N VAL A 133 13.40 -6.60 -11.15
CA VAL A 133 12.75 -7.65 -11.96
C VAL A 133 13.64 -8.13 -13.12
N ASN A 134 14.58 -7.29 -13.57
CA ASN A 134 15.42 -7.60 -14.72
C ASN A 134 16.50 -8.64 -14.45
N ASP A 135 17.01 -8.72 -13.24
CA ASP A 135 18.08 -9.67 -12.86
C ASP A 135 17.76 -10.48 -11.59
N GLY A 136 16.65 -10.18 -10.92
CA GLY A 136 16.25 -10.83 -9.69
C GLY A 136 17.15 -10.53 -8.50
N GLN A 137 17.99 -9.50 -8.55
CA GLN A 137 18.96 -9.17 -7.52
C GLN A 137 18.58 -7.90 -6.74
N TRP A 138 19.23 -7.75 -5.59
CA TRP A 138 19.06 -6.58 -4.75
C TRP A 138 19.85 -5.37 -5.29
N HIS A 139 19.15 -4.25 -5.49
CA HIS A 139 19.72 -2.96 -5.90
C HIS A 139 19.44 -1.88 -4.88
N SER A 140 20.35 -0.91 -4.76
CA SER A 140 20.15 0.25 -3.87
C SER A 140 19.13 1.22 -4.47
N LEU A 141 18.12 1.61 -3.70
CA LEU A 141 17.17 2.66 -4.07
C LEU A 141 17.85 4.02 -4.31
N GLN A 142 19.03 4.24 -3.74
CA GLN A 142 19.84 5.44 -3.97
C GLN A 142 20.18 5.63 -5.45
N THR A 143 20.39 4.53 -6.19
CA THR A 143 20.68 4.58 -7.63
C THR A 143 19.46 4.99 -8.47
N CYS A 144 18.25 4.76 -7.95
CA CYS A 144 17.00 5.13 -8.60
C CYS A 144 16.58 6.58 -8.34
N VAL A 145 17.23 7.26 -7.37
CA VAL A 145 16.92 8.67 -7.09
C VAL A 145 17.35 9.53 -8.27
N PRO A 146 16.43 10.16 -9.00
CA PRO A 146 16.79 10.99 -10.13
C PRO A 146 17.58 12.22 -9.67
N LYS A 147 18.61 12.58 -10.43
CA LYS A 147 19.31 13.84 -10.23
C LYS A 147 18.42 14.97 -10.73
N VAL A 148 17.70 15.60 -9.82
CA VAL A 148 16.81 16.71 -10.15
C VAL A 148 17.67 17.98 -10.36
N ASN A 149 17.76 18.48 -11.60
CA ASN A 149 18.24 19.82 -11.86
C ASN A 149 17.11 20.79 -11.51
N VAL A 150 17.18 21.34 -10.28
CA VAL A 150 16.18 22.30 -9.81
C VAL A 150 16.52 23.67 -10.41
N ASP A 151 15.74 24.11 -11.40
CA ASP A 151 15.81 25.49 -11.89
C ASP A 151 15.22 26.44 -10.83
N MET A 152 15.81 27.62 -10.65
CA MET A 152 15.30 28.63 -9.70
C MET A 152 13.83 28.98 -9.90
N ARG A 153 13.29 28.82 -11.11
CA ARG A 153 11.87 29.05 -11.44
C ARG A 153 10.97 27.95 -10.91
N THR A 154 11.47 26.71 -10.80
CA THR A 154 10.70 25.56 -10.33
C THR A 154 10.76 25.38 -8.81
N ILE A 155 11.71 26.03 -8.11
CA ILE A 155 11.81 25.97 -6.64
C ILE A 155 10.56 26.57 -5.96
N LEU A 156 9.94 27.56 -6.58
CA LEU A 156 8.74 28.20 -6.05
C LEU A 156 7.43 27.41 -6.35
N ASP A 157 7.52 26.39 -7.18
CA ASP A 157 6.37 25.55 -7.48
C ASP A 157 6.21 24.45 -6.42
N THR A 158 5.22 24.60 -5.57
CA THR A 158 4.88 23.64 -4.52
C THR A 158 4.44 22.27 -5.04
N SER A 159 4.22 22.13 -6.35
CA SER A 159 3.86 20.85 -7.00
C SER A 159 5.08 19.99 -7.35
N VAL A 160 6.31 20.54 -7.24
CA VAL A 160 7.55 19.80 -7.53
C VAL A 160 7.89 18.91 -6.35
N VAL A 161 7.81 17.61 -6.57
CA VAL A 161 8.24 16.60 -5.59
C VAL A 161 9.68 16.22 -5.87
N ILE A 162 10.56 16.40 -4.89
CA ILE A 162 11.94 15.91 -4.97
C ILE A 162 11.95 14.47 -4.44
N PRO A 163 12.18 13.45 -5.30
CA PRO A 163 12.22 12.08 -4.85
C PRO A 163 13.42 11.84 -3.93
N THR A 164 13.19 11.14 -2.85
CA THR A 164 14.20 10.64 -1.92
C THR A 164 14.12 9.12 -1.86
N VAL A 165 15.08 8.46 -1.24
CA VAL A 165 15.03 7.00 -0.99
C VAL A 165 13.72 6.63 -0.28
N ASP A 166 13.32 7.39 0.73
CA ASP A 166 12.09 7.14 1.49
C ASP A 166 10.83 7.30 0.63
N THR A 167 10.77 8.32 -0.23
CA THR A 167 9.61 8.51 -1.11
C THR A 167 9.51 7.40 -2.14
N LEU A 168 10.63 6.95 -2.73
CA LEU A 168 10.64 5.83 -3.69
C LEU A 168 10.24 4.52 -3.03
N ARG A 169 10.77 4.23 -1.83
CA ARG A 169 10.38 3.06 -1.05
C ARG A 169 8.88 3.03 -0.77
N ASN A 170 8.36 4.11 -0.21
CA ASN A 170 6.94 4.21 0.14
C ASN A 170 6.05 4.15 -1.10
N GLN A 171 6.48 4.72 -2.23
CA GLN A 171 5.78 4.63 -3.50
C GLN A 171 5.64 3.19 -3.95
N ARG A 172 6.69 2.39 -3.97
CA ARG A 172 6.66 0.96 -4.38
C ARG A 172 5.67 0.14 -3.55
N VAL A 173 5.70 0.31 -2.23
CA VAL A 173 4.76 -0.38 -1.33
C VAL A 173 3.33 0.08 -1.61
N MET A 174 3.12 1.38 -1.75
CA MET A 174 1.80 1.96 -2.00
C MET A 174 1.21 1.50 -3.34
N GLU A 175 2.02 1.43 -4.40
CA GLU A 175 1.62 0.90 -5.71
C GLU A 175 1.07 -0.53 -5.60
N ALA A 176 1.73 -1.39 -4.80
CA ALA A 176 1.27 -2.76 -4.59
C ALA A 176 -0.14 -2.81 -3.96
N PHE A 177 -0.38 -1.98 -2.94
CA PHE A 177 -1.69 -1.92 -2.28
C PHE A 177 -2.76 -1.30 -3.18
N LEU A 178 -2.43 -0.24 -3.92
CA LEU A 178 -3.35 0.39 -4.86
C LEU A 178 -3.76 -0.57 -5.98
N ASN A 179 -2.81 -1.29 -6.57
CA ASN A 179 -3.05 -2.30 -7.59
C ASN A 179 -3.89 -3.47 -7.06
N SER A 180 -3.76 -3.81 -5.78
CA SER A 180 -4.54 -4.87 -5.13
C SER A 180 -5.90 -4.38 -4.62
N ARG A 181 -6.23 -3.10 -4.82
CA ARG A 181 -7.47 -2.44 -4.35
C ARG A 181 -7.65 -2.52 -2.83
N LEU A 182 -6.55 -2.55 -2.09
CA LEU A 182 -6.57 -2.51 -0.63
C LEU A 182 -6.46 -1.07 -0.12
N PRO A 183 -7.16 -0.73 0.97
CA PRO A 183 -7.01 0.58 1.58
C PRO A 183 -5.61 0.72 2.20
N VAL A 184 -5.09 1.95 2.18
CA VAL A 184 -3.76 2.28 2.70
C VAL A 184 -3.86 3.46 3.64
N ILE A 185 -3.13 3.42 4.74
CA ILE A 185 -2.97 4.57 5.65
C ILE A 185 -1.48 4.92 5.76
N LEU A 186 -1.16 6.16 5.44
CA LEU A 186 0.17 6.74 5.62
C LEU A 186 0.22 7.43 7.00
N CYS A 187 0.96 6.83 7.93
CA CYS A 187 1.15 7.40 9.26
C CYS A 187 2.54 8.03 9.38
N GLY A 188 2.61 9.24 9.91
CA GLY A 188 3.88 9.93 10.14
C GLY A 188 3.69 11.34 10.69
N PRO A 189 4.74 11.96 11.24
CA PRO A 189 4.66 13.31 11.81
C PRO A 189 4.31 14.36 10.73
N PRO A 190 3.85 15.54 11.13
CA PRO A 190 3.65 16.66 10.22
C PRO A 190 4.94 16.95 9.43
N GLY A 191 4.80 17.26 8.14
CA GLY A 191 5.96 17.56 7.28
C GLY A 191 6.74 16.31 6.79
N SER A 192 6.35 15.09 7.12
CA SER A 192 7.01 13.86 6.65
C SER A 192 6.77 13.53 5.17
N GLY A 193 6.07 14.38 4.43
CA GLY A 193 5.86 14.22 2.99
C GLY A 193 4.76 13.24 2.59
N LYS A 194 3.82 12.87 3.47
CA LYS A 194 2.73 11.93 3.18
C LYS A 194 1.95 12.29 1.92
N THR A 195 1.42 13.49 1.87
CA THR A 195 0.62 14.00 0.73
C THR A 195 1.44 14.09 -0.55
N MET A 196 2.72 14.48 -0.44
CA MET A 196 3.64 14.57 -1.58
C MET A 196 3.98 13.19 -2.14
N THR A 197 4.25 12.22 -1.28
CA THR A 197 4.52 10.83 -1.68
C THR A 197 3.33 10.24 -2.43
N LEU A 198 2.12 10.40 -1.90
CA LEU A 198 0.91 9.93 -2.57
C LEU A 198 0.70 10.63 -3.92
N SER A 199 0.82 11.95 -3.97
CA SER A 199 0.66 12.71 -5.22
C SER A 199 1.68 12.28 -6.27
N ASN A 200 2.92 11.96 -5.87
CA ASN A 200 3.92 11.45 -6.79
C ASN A 200 3.58 10.04 -7.30
N CYS A 201 3.18 9.15 -6.41
CA CYS A 201 2.75 7.80 -6.76
C CYS A 201 1.59 7.82 -7.78
N LEU A 202 0.57 8.63 -7.52
CA LEU A 202 -0.61 8.69 -8.38
C LEU A 202 -0.36 9.35 -9.75
N LYS A 203 0.65 10.23 -9.86
CA LYS A 203 1.07 10.78 -11.17
C LYS A 203 1.63 9.71 -12.11
N THR A 204 2.21 8.65 -11.57
CA THR A 204 2.74 7.52 -12.36
C THR A 204 1.66 6.52 -12.78
N MET A 205 0.44 6.64 -12.24
CA MET A 205 -0.66 5.68 -12.42
C MET A 205 -1.88 6.35 -13.10
N PRO A 206 -1.90 6.46 -14.44
CA PRO A 206 -2.91 7.25 -15.17
C PRO A 206 -4.33 6.67 -15.12
N HIS A 207 -4.49 5.43 -14.68
CA HIS A 207 -5.79 4.76 -14.52
C HIS A 207 -6.50 5.12 -13.20
N PHE A 208 -5.92 5.99 -12.38
CA PHE A 208 -6.57 6.53 -11.18
C PHE A 208 -7.04 7.96 -11.38
N ASP A 209 -8.24 8.25 -10.91
CA ASP A 209 -8.72 9.61 -10.66
C ASP A 209 -8.66 9.88 -9.16
N VAL A 210 -8.11 11.02 -8.76
CA VAL A 210 -7.83 11.32 -7.35
C VAL A 210 -8.64 12.50 -6.86
N VAL A 211 -9.31 12.33 -5.73
CA VAL A 211 -10.00 13.40 -5.01
C VAL A 211 -9.46 13.48 -3.60
N SER A 212 -8.90 14.63 -3.23
CA SER A 212 -8.38 14.88 -1.89
C SER A 212 -9.44 15.51 -1.00
N VAL A 213 -9.52 15.03 0.22
CA VAL A 213 -10.44 15.49 1.27
C VAL A 213 -9.66 15.74 2.54
N ASN A 214 -9.62 16.97 3.00
CA ASN A 214 -9.01 17.31 4.28
C ASN A 214 -10.05 17.18 5.38
N PHE A 215 -9.76 16.34 6.37
CA PHE A 215 -10.63 16.16 7.51
C PHE A 215 -10.35 17.23 8.57
N SER A 216 -11.40 17.55 9.30
CA SER A 216 -11.38 18.46 10.45
C SER A 216 -12.18 17.86 11.60
N SER A 217 -12.10 18.44 12.78
CA SER A 217 -12.87 17.99 13.95
C SER A 217 -14.39 17.92 13.68
N SER A 218 -14.91 18.79 12.83
CA SER A 218 -16.34 18.87 12.48
C SER A 218 -16.74 18.10 11.22
N THR A 219 -15.84 17.32 10.62
CA THR A 219 -16.14 16.60 9.38
C THR A 219 -17.24 15.55 9.56
N GLN A 220 -18.22 15.58 8.66
CA GLN A 220 -19.41 14.73 8.69
C GLN A 220 -19.45 13.77 7.48
N PRO A 221 -20.16 12.64 7.56
CA PRO A 221 -20.37 11.71 6.44
C PRO A 221 -20.93 12.36 5.17
N SER A 222 -21.68 13.44 5.31
CA SER A 222 -22.24 14.21 4.18
C SER A 222 -21.18 14.77 3.25
N LEU A 223 -19.94 14.98 3.71
CA LEU A 223 -18.83 15.41 2.86
C LEU A 223 -18.45 14.30 1.87
N ILE A 224 -18.33 13.07 2.34
CA ILE A 224 -18.04 11.90 1.48
C ILE A 224 -19.16 11.67 0.47
N LEU A 225 -20.42 11.81 0.90
CA LEU A 225 -21.57 11.68 0.00
C LEU A 225 -21.55 12.75 -1.11
N LYS A 226 -21.18 13.99 -0.81
CA LYS A 226 -21.02 15.05 -1.83
C LYS A 226 -19.93 14.71 -2.85
N ILE A 227 -18.82 14.11 -2.40
CA ILE A 227 -17.76 13.65 -3.31
C ILE A 227 -18.30 12.55 -4.23
N PHE A 228 -19.07 11.61 -3.71
CA PHE A 228 -19.69 10.58 -4.51
C PHE A 228 -20.72 11.13 -5.51
N GLU A 229 -21.45 12.21 -5.16
CA GLU A 229 -22.35 12.91 -6.07
C GLU A 229 -21.58 13.65 -7.18
N GLN A 230 -20.39 14.17 -6.87
CA GLN A 230 -19.60 14.97 -7.81
C GLN A 230 -18.74 14.12 -8.75
N TYR A 231 -18.11 13.05 -8.25
CA TYR A 231 -17.13 12.24 -8.96
C TYR A 231 -17.61 10.82 -9.27
N GLY A 232 -18.78 10.45 -8.78
CA GLY A 232 -19.38 9.14 -8.97
C GLY A 232 -20.65 9.17 -9.80
N CYS A 233 -21.05 8.00 -10.27
CA CYS A 233 -22.29 7.77 -10.99
C CYS A 233 -23.07 6.64 -10.32
N TYR A 234 -24.31 6.90 -9.93
CA TYR A 234 -25.22 5.90 -9.37
C TYR A 234 -25.94 5.16 -10.49
N GLN A 235 -25.78 3.86 -10.56
CA GLN A 235 -26.39 2.98 -11.56
C GLN A 235 -27.32 1.96 -10.91
N LYS A 236 -28.53 1.84 -11.44
CA LYS A 236 -29.45 0.77 -11.07
C LYS A 236 -29.07 -0.51 -11.79
N THR A 237 -28.84 -1.57 -11.04
CA THR A 237 -28.58 -2.91 -11.54
C THR A 237 -29.65 -3.88 -11.06
N PRO A 238 -29.79 -5.08 -11.65
CA PRO A 238 -30.73 -6.10 -11.14
C PRO A 238 -30.49 -6.44 -9.66
N ASN A 239 -29.25 -6.28 -9.18
CA ASN A 239 -28.86 -6.62 -7.80
C ASN A 239 -28.90 -5.41 -6.83
N GLY A 240 -29.39 -4.25 -7.27
CA GLY A 240 -29.46 -3.05 -6.43
C GLY A 240 -28.78 -1.83 -7.04
N LEU A 241 -28.52 -0.85 -6.19
CA LEU A 241 -27.87 0.40 -6.57
C LEU A 241 -26.35 0.26 -6.45
N VAL A 242 -25.62 0.65 -7.49
CA VAL A 242 -24.15 0.61 -7.53
C VAL A 242 -23.60 2.00 -7.80
N LEU A 243 -22.62 2.40 -7.01
CA LEU A 243 -21.84 3.62 -7.21
C LEU A 243 -20.51 3.28 -7.88
N ARG A 244 -20.23 3.91 -9.01
CA ARG A 244 -18.98 3.79 -9.79
C ARG A 244 -18.37 5.15 -10.03
N PRO A 245 -17.05 5.24 -10.36
CA PRO A 245 -16.47 6.47 -10.86
C PRO A 245 -17.23 7.01 -12.08
N ALA A 246 -17.23 8.34 -12.24
CA ALA A 246 -17.82 8.97 -13.43
C ALA A 246 -17.05 8.58 -14.71
N SER A 247 -15.75 8.32 -14.61
CA SER A 247 -14.90 7.76 -15.67
C SER A 247 -14.92 6.23 -15.59
N PRO A 248 -15.55 5.50 -16.55
CA PRO A 248 -15.77 4.05 -16.44
C PRO A 248 -14.49 3.22 -16.38
N ASP A 249 -13.43 3.68 -17.07
CA ASP A 249 -12.16 2.95 -17.20
C ASP A 249 -11.17 3.27 -16.08
N LYS A 250 -11.58 4.09 -15.11
CA LYS A 250 -10.73 4.51 -14.01
C LYS A 250 -11.23 4.03 -12.65
N THR A 251 -10.30 4.00 -11.71
CA THR A 251 -10.62 3.82 -10.29
C THR A 251 -10.54 5.17 -9.58
N LEU A 252 -11.56 5.50 -8.80
CA LEU A 252 -11.60 6.71 -7.99
C LEU A 252 -10.85 6.47 -6.68
N ILE A 253 -9.77 7.20 -6.46
CA ILE A 253 -9.04 7.24 -5.19
C ILE A 253 -9.56 8.42 -4.37
N VAL A 254 -10.16 8.13 -3.23
CA VAL A 254 -10.55 9.14 -2.24
C VAL A 254 -9.43 9.24 -1.21
N PHE A 255 -8.63 10.30 -1.31
CA PHE A 255 -7.56 10.58 -0.37
C PHE A 255 -8.09 11.36 0.82
N CYS A 256 -8.09 10.73 1.99
CA CYS A 256 -8.55 11.30 3.26
C CYS A 256 -7.33 11.79 4.04
N ASP A 257 -7.03 13.07 3.99
CA ASP A 257 -5.94 13.67 4.77
C ASP A 257 -6.42 14.00 6.19
N GLU A 258 -5.54 13.82 7.17
CA GLU A 258 -5.83 14.02 8.60
C GLU A 258 -7.03 13.19 9.09
N VAL A 259 -7.07 11.90 8.71
CA VAL A 259 -8.22 11.00 8.96
C VAL A 259 -8.54 10.81 10.45
N ASN A 260 -7.60 11.09 11.34
CA ASN A 260 -7.75 10.98 12.80
C ASN A 260 -8.10 12.32 13.50
N LEU A 261 -8.48 13.36 12.74
CA LEU A 261 -8.92 14.65 13.33
C LEU A 261 -10.41 14.71 13.76
N PRO A 262 -11.35 13.99 13.12
CA PRO A 262 -12.75 14.10 13.51
C PRO A 262 -12.97 13.79 14.99
N GLU A 263 -13.68 14.69 15.68
CA GLU A 263 -14.01 14.53 17.10
C GLU A 263 -15.05 13.44 17.33
N GLU A 264 -14.98 12.82 18.48
CA GLU A 264 -15.99 11.89 18.94
C GLU A 264 -17.27 12.65 19.35
N ASP A 265 -18.40 12.05 19.07
CA ASP A 265 -19.68 12.54 19.60
C ASP A 265 -19.84 12.17 21.08
N LYS A 266 -20.96 12.64 21.71
CA LYS A 266 -21.25 12.35 23.12
C LYS A 266 -21.32 10.87 23.51
N TYR A 267 -21.27 9.96 22.52
CA TYR A 267 -21.28 8.51 22.71
C TYR A 267 -19.93 7.87 22.43
N GLY A 268 -18.87 8.66 22.18
CA GLY A 268 -17.55 8.17 21.82
C GLY A 268 -17.47 7.63 20.39
N THR A 269 -18.31 8.15 19.48
CA THR A 269 -18.35 7.67 18.09
C THR A 269 -17.91 8.77 17.12
N GLN A 270 -16.89 8.46 16.32
CA GLN A 270 -16.49 9.28 15.17
C GLN A 270 -17.34 8.90 13.95
N ARG A 271 -18.40 9.65 13.68
CA ARG A 271 -19.42 9.30 12.66
C ARG A 271 -18.85 9.13 11.27
N VAL A 272 -17.93 10.01 10.84
CA VAL A 272 -17.34 9.93 9.51
C VAL A 272 -16.42 8.71 9.38
N ILE A 273 -15.68 8.38 10.43
CA ILE A 273 -14.81 7.20 10.45
C ILE A 273 -15.64 5.90 10.43
N SER A 274 -16.71 5.85 11.24
CA SER A 274 -17.67 4.72 11.21
C SER A 274 -18.30 4.53 9.82
N PHE A 275 -18.59 5.62 9.12
CA PHE A 275 -19.12 5.59 7.76
C PHE A 275 -18.08 5.09 6.75
N LEU A 276 -16.82 5.58 6.81
CA LEU A 276 -15.74 5.09 5.98
C LEU A 276 -15.46 3.60 6.22
N ARG A 277 -15.44 3.19 7.49
CA ARG A 277 -15.30 1.79 7.88
C ARG A 277 -16.38 0.90 7.25
N GLN A 278 -17.65 1.34 7.26
CA GLN A 278 -18.73 0.61 6.61
C GLN A 278 -18.46 0.42 5.13
N ILE A 279 -18.04 1.47 4.42
CA ILE A 279 -17.76 1.39 2.98
C ILE A 279 -16.59 0.44 2.71
N VAL A 280 -15.51 0.54 3.47
CA VAL A 280 -14.29 -0.25 3.27
C VAL A 280 -14.52 -1.73 3.60
N GLU A 281 -15.16 -2.03 4.73
CA GLU A 281 -15.35 -3.41 5.21
C GLU A 281 -16.48 -4.13 4.48
N GLN A 282 -17.58 -3.42 4.16
CA GLN A 282 -18.78 -4.03 3.59
C GLN A 282 -18.92 -3.79 2.07
N GLY A 283 -18.03 -3.02 1.47
CA GLY A 283 -18.07 -2.69 0.04
C GLY A 283 -19.26 -1.81 -0.35
N GLY A 284 -19.83 -1.04 0.59
CA GLY A 284 -20.99 -0.20 0.34
C GLY A 284 -21.48 0.54 1.58
N PHE A 285 -22.58 1.25 1.42
CA PHE A 285 -23.19 2.04 2.51
C PHE A 285 -24.71 2.17 2.35
N TRP A 286 -25.39 2.47 3.46
CA TRP A 286 -26.80 2.84 3.44
C TRP A 286 -26.93 4.33 3.08
N ASN A 287 -27.60 4.61 1.96
CA ASN A 287 -27.88 5.99 1.57
C ASN A 287 -28.87 6.63 2.57
N PRO A 288 -28.50 7.73 3.26
CA PRO A 288 -29.36 8.32 4.28
C PRO A 288 -30.62 8.97 3.73
N ARG A 289 -30.78 9.18 2.41
CA ARG A 289 -31.95 9.82 1.80
C ARG A 289 -33.10 8.85 1.56
N ASP A 290 -32.78 7.69 1.01
CA ASP A 290 -33.76 6.69 0.57
C ASP A 290 -33.64 5.35 1.30
N HIS A 291 -32.68 5.24 2.20
CA HIS A 291 -32.38 4.04 2.99
C HIS A 291 -32.12 2.79 2.13
N LEU A 292 -31.64 2.98 0.90
CA LEU A 292 -31.23 1.88 0.04
C LEU A 292 -29.74 1.58 0.25
N TRP A 293 -29.38 0.29 0.12
CA TRP A 293 -27.98 -0.12 0.10
C TRP A 293 -27.35 0.25 -1.23
N VAL A 294 -26.21 0.94 -1.17
CA VAL A 294 -25.40 1.31 -2.33
C VAL A 294 -24.08 0.56 -2.27
N GLN A 295 -23.87 -0.33 -3.23
CA GLN A 295 -22.60 -1.03 -3.39
C GLN A 295 -21.60 -0.12 -4.09
N THR A 296 -20.36 -0.05 -3.59
CA THR A 296 -19.26 0.70 -4.23
C THR A 296 -18.44 -0.21 -5.14
N GLN A 297 -18.11 0.26 -6.34
CA GLN A 297 -17.23 -0.45 -7.28
C GLN A 297 -16.20 0.51 -7.86
N ASN A 298 -14.94 0.07 -7.95
CA ASN A 298 -13.81 0.87 -8.42
C ASN A 298 -13.63 2.18 -7.66
N ILE A 299 -13.91 2.16 -6.35
CA ILE A 299 -13.64 3.28 -5.42
C ILE A 299 -12.74 2.73 -4.33
N GLN A 300 -11.65 3.44 -4.07
CA GLN A 300 -10.64 3.04 -3.09
C GLN A 300 -10.29 4.22 -2.20
N PHE A 301 -9.95 3.92 -0.95
CA PHE A 301 -9.60 4.91 0.05
C PHE A 301 -8.13 4.85 0.41
N VAL A 302 -7.51 6.02 0.48
CA VAL A 302 -6.17 6.20 1.03
C VAL A 302 -6.26 7.24 2.13
N GLY A 303 -5.78 6.89 3.31
CA GLY A 303 -5.75 7.78 4.46
C GLY A 303 -4.34 8.33 4.72
N ALA A 304 -4.26 9.53 5.27
CA ALA A 304 -3.06 10.02 5.91
C ALA A 304 -3.40 10.53 7.31
N CYS A 305 -2.55 10.22 8.27
CA CYS A 305 -2.71 10.66 9.65
C CYS A 305 -1.36 10.94 10.31
N ASN A 306 -1.41 11.70 11.39
CA ASN A 306 -0.29 11.81 12.30
C ASN A 306 -0.33 10.64 13.30
N PRO A 307 0.80 10.30 13.95
CA PRO A 307 0.82 9.27 14.97
C PRO A 307 -0.22 9.55 16.07
N PRO A 308 -0.87 8.51 16.63
CA PRO A 308 -1.85 8.69 17.73
C PRO A 308 -1.24 9.25 19.01
N THR A 309 0.09 9.27 19.12
CA THR A 309 0.82 9.89 20.22
C THR A 309 0.85 11.44 20.15
N ASP A 310 0.47 12.04 19.02
CA ASP A 310 0.45 13.49 18.86
C ASP A 310 -0.74 14.09 19.64
N PRO A 311 -0.56 15.24 20.33
CA PRO A 311 -1.64 15.89 21.08
C PRO A 311 -2.85 16.23 20.20
N GLY A 312 -4.06 15.93 20.71
CA GLY A 312 -5.32 16.23 20.01
C GLY A 312 -5.65 15.26 18.85
N ARG A 313 -5.04 14.11 18.83
CA ARG A 313 -5.33 13.00 17.89
C ARG A 313 -6.04 11.86 18.62
N VAL A 314 -6.92 11.20 17.93
CA VAL A 314 -7.70 10.06 18.42
C VAL A 314 -7.37 8.81 17.61
#